data_cc156ff9748e3f05b847ec1216eea350
#
_entry.id   cc156ff9748e3f05b847ec1216eea350
#
_cell.length_a   1.000
_cell.length_b   1.000
_cell.length_c   1.000
_cell.angle_alpha   90.00
_cell.angle_beta   90.00
_cell.angle_gamma   90.00
#
_symmetry.space_group_name_H-M   'P 1'
#
loop_
_entity.id
_entity.type
_entity.pdbx_description
1 polymer ?
#
loop_
_entity_poly.entity_id
_entity_poly.type
_entity_poly.pdbx_seq_one_letter_code
_entity_poly.pdbx_strand_id
1 'polypeptide(L)'
;MDYKKAGVDIEAGYKSVELMKKHVKETMRPEVLGGLGGFSGAFSLNAIKDMEDPVLLSGTDGCGTKVKLAFLMDKHDTIGIDCVAMCVNDVACAGGEPLFFLDYIACGKNYPEKIATIVSGVAEGCKQSGAALVGGETAEHPGLMPEDEYDLAGFAVGVVDRKDMITGEDIKAGDVLIGIASSGVHSNGFSLVRKVFEMTAESLNTYYDELGKTLGEALIAPTKIYVKTLKTIKDAGVRVKGCSHITGGGFYENIPRMLPEGVHAVVKKDSYEVPAIFKLMQKTGNIAEEMMYNTFNMGLGMILAVEEADVEATMEAIKAAGETPYIVGNCQAGEKGVTLC
;
A
#
# COMPACT_ATOMS: atom_id res chain seq x y z
N MET A 1 -8.37 -39.97 -17.13
CA MET A 1 -8.29 -38.53 -17.08
C MET A 1 -7.96 -38.21 -15.62
N ASP A 2 -6.93 -37.38 -15.35
CA ASP A 2 -6.52 -36.99 -13.99
C ASP A 2 -6.46 -35.46 -13.90
N TYR A 3 -6.28 -34.94 -12.71
CA TYR A 3 -6.26 -33.49 -12.44
C TYR A 3 -5.14 -32.75 -13.20
N LYS A 4 -3.98 -33.40 -13.37
CA LYS A 4 -2.85 -32.84 -14.13
C LYS A 4 -3.19 -32.67 -15.61
N LYS A 5 -3.94 -33.60 -16.19
CA LYS A 5 -4.45 -33.50 -17.58
C LYS A 5 -5.54 -32.44 -17.72
N ALA A 6 -6.19 -32.08 -16.62
CA ALA A 6 -7.16 -30.97 -16.58
C ALA A 6 -6.50 -29.59 -16.34
N GLY A 7 -5.16 -29.55 -16.17
CA GLY A 7 -4.39 -28.31 -16.03
C GLY A 7 -4.04 -27.92 -14.60
N VAL A 8 -4.33 -28.78 -13.60
CA VAL A 8 -3.98 -28.53 -12.18
C VAL A 8 -2.89 -29.49 -11.73
N ASP A 9 -1.73 -28.95 -11.31
CA ASP A 9 -0.58 -29.74 -10.85
C ASP A 9 -0.46 -29.71 -9.32
N ILE A 10 -1.01 -30.73 -8.65
CA ILE A 10 -1.00 -30.88 -7.19
C ILE A 10 0.44 -30.92 -6.63
N GLU A 11 1.38 -31.56 -7.32
CA GLU A 11 2.78 -31.65 -6.88
C GLU A 11 3.47 -30.28 -6.93
N ALA A 12 3.15 -29.46 -7.95
CA ALA A 12 3.60 -28.07 -8.01
C ALA A 12 3.06 -27.26 -6.83
N GLY A 13 1.80 -27.48 -6.44
CA GLY A 13 1.20 -26.87 -5.24
C GLY A 13 1.97 -27.22 -3.97
N TYR A 14 2.25 -28.50 -3.72
CA TYR A 14 3.04 -28.93 -2.56
C TYR A 14 4.45 -28.32 -2.55
N LYS A 15 5.11 -28.26 -3.71
CA LYS A 15 6.43 -27.66 -3.84
C LYS A 15 6.39 -26.16 -3.56
N SER A 16 5.38 -25.44 -4.04
CA SER A 16 5.19 -24.00 -3.74
C SER A 16 5.11 -23.77 -2.23
N VAL A 17 4.26 -24.54 -1.54
CA VAL A 17 4.11 -24.44 -0.08
C VAL A 17 5.44 -24.71 0.64
N GLU A 18 6.21 -25.70 0.20
CA GLU A 18 7.52 -25.99 0.82
C GLU A 18 8.51 -24.82 0.64
N LEU A 19 8.57 -24.25 -0.56
CA LEU A 19 9.47 -23.14 -0.87
C LEU A 19 9.11 -21.84 -0.11
N MET A 20 7.82 -21.58 0.12
CA MET A 20 7.39 -20.35 0.80
C MET A 20 7.48 -20.41 2.33
N LYS A 21 7.56 -21.60 2.94
CA LYS A 21 7.58 -21.79 4.41
C LYS A 21 8.60 -20.91 5.12
N LYS A 22 9.81 -20.76 4.58
CA LYS A 22 10.87 -19.95 5.18
C LYS A 22 10.47 -18.47 5.26
N HIS A 23 9.85 -17.93 4.21
CA HIS A 23 9.42 -16.53 4.13
C HIS A 23 8.28 -16.26 5.10
N VAL A 24 7.28 -17.14 5.12
CA VAL A 24 6.16 -17.06 6.07
C VAL A 24 6.66 -17.09 7.51
N LYS A 25 7.60 -18.00 7.82
CA LYS A 25 8.19 -18.12 9.18
C LYS A 25 8.84 -16.81 9.65
N GLU A 26 9.41 -16.02 8.77
CA GLU A 26 10.04 -14.73 9.11
C GLU A 26 9.02 -13.66 9.56
N THR A 27 7.73 -13.84 9.28
CA THR A 27 6.66 -12.92 9.67
C THR A 27 5.98 -13.30 10.98
N MET A 28 6.32 -14.48 11.56
CA MET A 28 5.61 -15.01 12.71
C MET A 28 5.76 -14.12 13.94
N ARG A 29 4.65 -13.93 14.62
CA ARG A 29 4.53 -13.24 15.90
C ARG A 29 4.21 -14.24 17.01
N PRO A 30 4.51 -13.92 18.29
CA PRO A 30 4.17 -14.80 19.41
C PRO A 30 2.68 -15.14 19.54
N GLU A 31 1.82 -14.27 19.02
CA GLU A 31 0.36 -14.40 19.05
C GLU A 31 -0.18 -15.39 18.01
N VAL A 32 0.61 -15.76 17.01
CA VAL A 32 0.18 -16.74 15.99
C VAL A 32 0.13 -18.12 16.61
N LEU A 33 -1.03 -18.78 16.52
CA LEU A 33 -1.25 -20.13 17.03
C LEU A 33 -1.28 -21.12 15.87
N GLY A 34 -0.36 -22.08 15.89
CA GLY A 34 -0.24 -23.08 14.82
C GLY A 34 0.78 -22.66 13.75
N GLY A 35 0.63 -23.21 12.55
CA GLY A 35 1.53 -22.99 11.40
C GLY A 35 0.80 -23.17 10.07
N LEU A 36 1.54 -23.04 8.96
CA LEU A 36 1.01 -23.29 7.61
C LEU A 36 0.50 -24.72 7.47
N GLY A 37 -0.64 -24.87 6.77
CA GLY A 37 -1.26 -26.16 6.44
C GLY A 37 -2.50 -26.52 7.28
N GLY A 38 -2.93 -25.64 8.19
CA GLY A 38 -4.26 -25.73 8.83
C GLY A 38 -5.37 -25.17 7.92
N PHE A 39 -6.63 -25.40 8.29
CA PHE A 39 -7.78 -24.85 7.57
C PHE A 39 -7.97 -23.35 7.80
N SER A 40 -7.37 -22.78 8.85
CA SER A 40 -7.47 -21.36 9.19
C SER A 40 -6.19 -20.87 9.88
N GLY A 41 -5.87 -19.58 9.68
CA GLY A 41 -4.91 -18.90 10.53
C GLY A 41 -5.53 -18.58 11.88
N ALA A 42 -4.82 -18.85 12.97
CA ALA A 42 -5.26 -18.54 14.32
C ALA A 42 -4.34 -17.51 14.96
N PHE A 43 -4.92 -16.47 15.55
CA PHE A 43 -4.20 -15.38 16.22
C PHE A 43 -4.78 -15.13 17.61
N SER A 44 -3.92 -15.11 18.63
CA SER A 44 -4.34 -14.92 20.03
C SER A 44 -4.69 -13.46 20.29
N LEU A 45 -5.87 -13.23 20.82
CA LEU A 45 -6.30 -11.89 21.25
C LEU A 45 -5.62 -11.42 22.55
N ASN A 46 -4.72 -12.22 23.13
CA ASN A 46 -3.93 -11.79 24.29
C ASN A 46 -3.04 -10.56 24.00
N ALA A 47 -2.72 -10.31 22.73
CA ALA A 47 -2.02 -9.09 22.29
C ALA A 47 -2.76 -7.80 22.62
N ILE A 48 -4.08 -7.87 22.75
CA ILE A 48 -4.97 -6.69 22.90
C ILE A 48 -5.71 -6.66 24.25
N LYS A 49 -5.31 -7.51 25.19
CA LYS A 49 -5.97 -7.65 26.51
C LYS A 49 -6.00 -6.37 27.34
N ASP A 50 -5.05 -5.46 27.10
CA ASP A 50 -4.90 -4.21 27.83
C ASP A 50 -5.63 -3.03 27.15
N MET A 51 -6.30 -3.26 25.99
CA MET A 51 -7.17 -2.29 25.34
C MET A 51 -8.51 -2.20 26.09
N GLU A 52 -9.02 -0.98 26.23
CA GLU A 52 -10.27 -0.71 26.93
C GLU A 52 -11.50 -1.10 26.07
N ASP A 53 -11.47 -0.70 24.79
CA ASP A 53 -12.53 -1.00 23.82
C ASP A 53 -11.89 -1.34 22.45
N PRO A 54 -11.39 -2.59 22.28
CA PRO A 54 -10.71 -2.98 21.04
C PRO A 54 -11.66 -3.06 19.86
N VAL A 55 -11.34 -2.35 18.78
CA VAL A 55 -12.06 -2.34 17.52
C VAL A 55 -11.23 -3.03 16.45
N LEU A 56 -11.79 -4.03 15.77
CA LEU A 56 -11.14 -4.65 14.62
C LEU A 56 -11.32 -3.78 13.37
N LEU A 57 -10.22 -3.62 12.66
CA LEU A 57 -10.17 -2.97 11.35
C LEU A 57 -9.76 -4.00 10.30
N SER A 58 -10.24 -3.84 9.08
CA SER A 58 -9.86 -4.72 7.98
C SER A 58 -9.71 -3.93 6.69
N GLY A 59 -8.75 -4.34 5.87
CA GLY A 59 -8.53 -3.83 4.53
C GLY A 59 -8.32 -4.99 3.56
N THR A 60 -8.91 -4.90 2.38
CA THR A 60 -8.68 -5.83 1.28
C THR A 60 -8.43 -5.05 0.00
N ASP A 61 -7.38 -5.43 -0.72
CA ASP A 61 -7.00 -4.80 -1.98
C ASP A 61 -6.08 -5.75 -2.77
N GLY A 62 -5.75 -5.38 -3.99
CA GLY A 62 -4.81 -6.08 -4.86
C GLY A 62 -3.73 -5.15 -5.40
N CYS A 63 -2.88 -5.69 -6.28
CA CYS A 63 -1.82 -4.93 -6.93
C CYS A 63 -2.30 -4.12 -8.13
N GLY A 64 -3.55 -4.33 -8.57
CA GLY A 64 -4.08 -3.75 -9.78
C GLY A 64 -3.26 -4.11 -11.02
N THR A 65 -3.37 -3.31 -12.07
CA THR A 65 -2.70 -3.60 -13.35
C THR A 65 -1.18 -3.37 -13.32
N LYS A 66 -0.59 -2.95 -12.19
CA LYS A 66 0.86 -2.93 -11.97
C LYS A 66 1.48 -4.32 -12.14
N VAL A 67 0.73 -5.38 -11.84
CA VAL A 67 1.18 -6.77 -12.00
C VAL A 67 1.70 -7.06 -13.42
N LYS A 68 1.21 -6.36 -14.45
CA LYS A 68 1.74 -6.49 -15.82
C LYS A 68 3.21 -6.10 -15.96
N LEU A 69 3.72 -5.19 -15.13
CA LEU A 69 5.15 -4.88 -15.11
C LEU A 69 5.97 -6.06 -14.62
N ALA A 70 5.48 -6.74 -13.56
CA ALA A 70 6.12 -7.94 -13.05
C ALA A 70 6.27 -9.01 -14.15
N PHE A 71 5.25 -9.18 -14.99
CA PHE A 71 5.30 -10.12 -16.13
C PHE A 71 6.32 -9.69 -17.18
N LEU A 72 6.29 -8.43 -17.61
CA LEU A 72 7.18 -7.90 -18.67
C LEU A 72 8.66 -7.85 -18.24
N MET A 73 8.92 -7.66 -16.96
CA MET A 73 10.26 -7.57 -16.39
C MET A 73 10.76 -8.90 -15.81
N ASP A 74 9.92 -9.93 -15.77
CA ASP A 74 10.15 -11.18 -15.03
C ASP A 74 10.65 -10.93 -13.59
N LYS A 75 10.02 -9.93 -12.92
CA LYS A 75 10.37 -9.47 -11.58
C LYS A 75 9.15 -9.55 -10.66
N HIS A 76 9.14 -10.55 -9.78
CA HIS A 76 7.97 -10.94 -9.00
C HIS A 76 8.14 -10.72 -7.48
N ASP A 77 9.33 -10.32 -7.03
CA ASP A 77 9.71 -10.19 -5.61
C ASP A 77 9.16 -8.92 -4.93
N THR A 78 8.72 -7.92 -5.70
CA THR A 78 8.23 -6.64 -5.14
C THR A 78 6.72 -6.49 -5.14
N ILE A 79 6.02 -7.20 -6.04
CA ILE A 79 4.57 -7.05 -6.21
C ILE A 79 3.77 -7.46 -4.95
N GLY A 80 4.30 -8.41 -4.17
CA GLY A 80 3.73 -8.80 -2.89
C GLY A 80 3.77 -7.67 -1.86
N ILE A 81 4.82 -6.83 -1.89
CA ILE A 81 4.91 -5.63 -1.03
C ILE A 81 3.78 -4.65 -1.38
N ASP A 82 3.52 -4.45 -2.67
CA ASP A 82 2.42 -3.60 -3.14
C ASP A 82 1.07 -4.08 -2.58
N CYS A 83 0.80 -5.37 -2.69
CA CYS A 83 -0.45 -5.97 -2.20
C CYS A 83 -0.64 -5.74 -0.69
N VAL A 84 0.41 -6.01 0.10
CA VAL A 84 0.36 -5.79 1.55
C VAL A 84 0.19 -4.30 1.87
N ALA A 85 0.96 -3.43 1.22
CA ALA A 85 0.93 -1.99 1.45
C ALA A 85 -0.47 -1.39 1.24
N MET A 86 -1.16 -1.78 0.17
CA MET A 86 -2.50 -1.30 -0.13
C MET A 86 -3.50 -1.64 0.98
N CYS A 87 -3.39 -2.84 1.58
CA CYS A 87 -4.27 -3.27 2.66
C CYS A 87 -3.89 -2.66 4.02
N VAL A 88 -2.60 -2.72 4.40
CA VAL A 88 -2.18 -2.33 5.76
C VAL A 88 -2.12 -0.82 5.96
N ASN A 89 -1.88 -0.04 4.90
CA ASN A 89 -1.92 1.42 4.98
C ASN A 89 -3.34 1.93 5.27
N ASP A 90 -4.37 1.29 4.73
CA ASP A 90 -5.77 1.64 5.03
C ASP A 90 -6.13 1.33 6.48
N VAL A 91 -5.66 0.19 7.01
CA VAL A 91 -5.78 -0.12 8.44
C VAL A 91 -5.08 0.94 9.29
N ALA A 92 -3.86 1.33 8.91
CA ALA A 92 -3.08 2.33 9.62
C ALA A 92 -3.69 3.74 9.55
N CYS A 93 -4.33 4.12 8.41
CA CYS A 93 -5.06 5.38 8.25
C CYS A 93 -6.19 5.55 9.28
N ALA A 94 -6.80 4.46 9.71
CA ALA A 94 -7.82 4.48 10.76
C ALA A 94 -7.24 4.40 12.19
N GLY A 95 -5.90 4.48 12.33
CA GLY A 95 -5.20 4.39 13.62
C GLY A 95 -4.88 2.96 14.07
N GLY A 96 -5.12 1.96 13.20
CA GLY A 96 -4.96 0.55 13.52
C GLY A 96 -3.53 0.03 13.43
N GLU A 97 -3.23 -0.95 14.29
CA GLU A 97 -2.04 -1.79 14.17
C GLU A 97 -2.42 -3.06 13.41
N PRO A 98 -1.79 -3.37 12.26
CA PRO A 98 -1.98 -4.65 11.58
C PRO A 98 -1.56 -5.83 12.46
N LEU A 99 -2.42 -6.83 12.57
CA LEU A 99 -2.16 -8.05 13.35
C LEU A 99 -1.71 -9.19 12.45
N PHE A 100 -2.50 -9.47 11.42
CA PHE A 100 -2.19 -10.54 10.47
C PHE A 100 -2.70 -10.24 9.08
N PHE A 101 -2.16 -10.99 8.13
CA PHE A 101 -2.43 -10.88 6.71
C PHE A 101 -2.73 -12.25 6.10
N LEU A 102 -3.58 -12.26 5.10
CA LEU A 102 -3.89 -13.39 4.23
C LEU A 102 -3.73 -12.94 2.78
N ASP A 103 -3.15 -13.77 1.92
CA ASP A 103 -3.07 -13.53 0.49
C ASP A 103 -3.94 -14.50 -0.33
N TYR A 104 -4.32 -14.08 -1.52
CA TYR A 104 -4.94 -14.94 -2.53
C TYR A 104 -4.22 -14.74 -3.86
N ILE A 105 -3.61 -15.81 -4.37
CA ILE A 105 -2.94 -15.82 -5.65
C ILE A 105 -3.76 -16.68 -6.61
N ALA A 106 -4.40 -16.04 -7.60
CA ALA A 106 -4.99 -16.71 -8.75
C ALA A 106 -3.93 -16.79 -9.86
N CYS A 107 -3.61 -17.95 -10.39
CA CYS A 107 -2.64 -18.09 -11.48
C CYS A 107 -3.16 -19.01 -12.60
N GLY A 108 -2.73 -18.75 -13.81
CA GLY A 108 -3.06 -19.63 -14.95
C GLY A 108 -2.42 -21.01 -14.79
N LYS A 109 -1.19 -21.02 -14.25
CA LYS A 109 -0.44 -22.23 -13.90
C LYS A 109 0.48 -21.98 -12.72
N ASN A 110 0.58 -22.96 -11.84
CA ASN A 110 1.46 -22.90 -10.68
C ASN A 110 2.91 -23.21 -11.12
N TYR A 111 3.75 -22.17 -11.09
CA TYR A 111 5.21 -22.27 -11.19
C TYR A 111 5.80 -22.08 -9.79
N PRO A 112 6.21 -23.16 -9.08
CA PRO A 112 6.52 -23.11 -7.66
C PRO A 112 7.51 -22.03 -7.25
N GLU A 113 8.56 -21.83 -8.02
CA GLU A 113 9.60 -20.83 -7.75
C GLU A 113 9.06 -19.40 -7.91
N LYS A 114 8.21 -19.17 -8.93
CA LYS A 114 7.54 -17.88 -9.16
C LYS A 114 6.58 -17.57 -8.01
N ILE A 115 5.74 -18.51 -7.63
CA ILE A 115 4.80 -18.37 -6.50
C ILE A 115 5.57 -18.08 -5.21
N ALA A 116 6.63 -18.82 -4.92
CA ALA A 116 7.46 -18.57 -3.75
C ALA A 116 8.11 -17.17 -3.76
N THR A 117 8.49 -16.67 -4.94
CA THR A 117 9.03 -15.32 -5.11
C THR A 117 7.96 -14.26 -4.84
N ILE A 118 6.72 -14.44 -5.33
CA ILE A 118 5.60 -13.55 -5.03
C ILE A 118 5.35 -13.50 -3.52
N VAL A 119 5.25 -14.67 -2.87
CA VAL A 119 5.02 -14.78 -1.42
C VAL A 119 6.19 -14.22 -0.62
N SER A 120 7.43 -14.25 -1.13
CA SER A 120 8.55 -13.57 -0.47
C SER A 120 8.33 -12.04 -0.39
N GLY A 121 7.74 -11.45 -1.43
CA GLY A 121 7.33 -10.05 -1.42
C GLY A 121 6.19 -9.77 -0.44
N VAL A 122 5.19 -10.66 -0.36
CA VAL A 122 4.12 -10.57 0.64
C VAL A 122 4.69 -10.63 2.06
N ALA A 123 5.58 -11.60 2.32
CA ALA A 123 6.24 -11.74 3.62
C ALA A 123 7.09 -10.49 3.98
N GLU A 124 7.78 -9.91 3.01
CA GLU A 124 8.53 -8.67 3.22
C GLU A 124 7.60 -7.51 3.60
N GLY A 125 6.49 -7.33 2.91
CA GLY A 125 5.47 -6.34 3.27
C GLY A 125 4.89 -6.57 4.66
N CYS A 126 4.64 -7.83 5.03
CA CYS A 126 4.19 -8.20 6.36
C CYS A 126 5.23 -7.85 7.44
N LYS A 127 6.51 -8.10 7.20
CA LYS A 127 7.59 -7.70 8.13
C LYS A 127 7.66 -6.18 8.31
N GLN A 128 7.56 -5.42 7.22
CA GLN A 128 7.57 -3.95 7.27
C GLN A 128 6.38 -3.38 8.05
N SER A 129 5.21 -4.02 7.96
CA SER A 129 3.99 -3.60 8.66
C SER A 129 3.86 -4.19 10.07
N GLY A 130 4.68 -5.19 10.44
CA GLY A 130 4.55 -5.93 11.68
C GLY A 130 3.40 -6.94 11.70
N ALA A 131 2.72 -7.17 10.57
CA ALA A 131 1.68 -8.19 10.45
C ALA A 131 2.29 -9.60 10.31
N ALA A 132 1.59 -10.62 10.82
CA ALA A 132 1.95 -12.01 10.56
C ALA A 132 1.22 -12.52 9.30
N LEU A 133 1.94 -13.15 8.37
CA LEU A 133 1.32 -13.90 7.27
C LEU A 133 0.85 -15.25 7.80
N VAL A 134 -0.44 -15.36 8.15
CA VAL A 134 -0.97 -16.53 8.87
C VAL A 134 -1.59 -17.59 7.95
N GLY A 135 -1.71 -17.31 6.67
CA GLY A 135 -2.28 -18.21 5.67
C GLY A 135 -2.50 -17.49 4.36
N GLY A 136 -3.07 -18.21 3.42
CA GLY A 136 -3.40 -17.71 2.09
C GLY A 136 -3.90 -18.84 1.20
N GLU A 137 -4.14 -18.54 -0.06
CA GLU A 137 -4.58 -19.52 -1.07
C GLU A 137 -3.80 -19.30 -2.37
N THR A 138 -3.44 -20.37 -3.04
CA THR A 138 -2.93 -20.33 -4.42
C THR A 138 -3.80 -21.24 -5.27
N ALA A 139 -4.55 -20.66 -6.20
CA ALA A 139 -5.47 -21.38 -7.06
C ALA A 139 -5.04 -21.33 -8.52
N GLU A 140 -4.92 -22.50 -9.16
CA GLU A 140 -4.74 -22.60 -10.60
C GLU A 140 -6.07 -22.44 -11.32
N HIS A 141 -6.08 -21.59 -12.34
CA HIS A 141 -7.25 -21.28 -13.16
C HIS A 141 -7.00 -21.60 -14.64
N PRO A 142 -6.77 -22.89 -14.99
CA PRO A 142 -6.47 -23.29 -16.36
C PRO A 142 -7.62 -22.94 -17.30
N GLY A 143 -7.30 -22.26 -18.40
CA GLY A 143 -8.28 -21.83 -19.39
C GLY A 143 -9.07 -20.57 -19.02
N LEU A 144 -8.97 -20.07 -17.78
CA LEU A 144 -9.56 -18.81 -17.34
C LEU A 144 -8.56 -17.67 -17.46
N MET A 145 -7.28 -17.93 -17.20
CA MET A 145 -6.20 -16.97 -17.36
C MET A 145 -4.99 -17.59 -18.09
N PRO A 146 -4.16 -16.77 -18.76
CA PRO A 146 -2.93 -17.26 -19.40
C PRO A 146 -2.02 -17.99 -18.42
N GLU A 147 -1.28 -19.02 -18.89
CA GLU A 147 -0.43 -19.85 -18.03
C GLU A 147 0.66 -19.06 -17.28
N ASP A 148 1.18 -18.00 -17.87
CA ASP A 148 2.25 -17.17 -17.33
C ASP A 148 1.77 -15.99 -16.48
N GLU A 149 0.46 -15.77 -16.42
CA GLU A 149 -0.16 -14.68 -15.68
C GLU A 149 -0.73 -15.12 -14.32
N TYR A 150 -0.83 -14.14 -13.43
CA TYR A 150 -1.47 -14.28 -12.13
C TYR A 150 -2.12 -12.96 -11.69
N ASP A 151 -3.00 -13.04 -10.71
CA ASP A 151 -3.47 -11.90 -9.94
C ASP A 151 -3.20 -12.15 -8.45
N LEU A 152 -3.01 -11.07 -7.70
CA LEU A 152 -2.67 -11.11 -6.28
C LEU A 152 -3.54 -10.14 -5.51
N ALA A 153 -4.26 -10.65 -4.54
CA ALA A 153 -5.05 -9.88 -3.60
C ALA A 153 -4.67 -10.23 -2.16
N GLY A 154 -4.96 -9.34 -1.23
CA GLY A 154 -4.68 -9.50 0.18
C GLY A 154 -5.82 -9.06 1.07
N PHE A 155 -5.76 -9.53 2.31
CA PHE A 155 -6.67 -9.18 3.37
C PHE A 155 -5.89 -8.97 4.67
N ALA A 156 -5.92 -7.74 5.18
CA ALA A 156 -5.32 -7.38 6.45
C ALA A 156 -6.38 -7.27 7.54
N VAL A 157 -6.05 -7.75 8.72
CA VAL A 157 -6.81 -7.49 9.95
C VAL A 157 -5.90 -6.75 10.91
N GLY A 158 -6.40 -5.66 11.45
CA GLY A 158 -5.74 -4.85 12.46
C GLY A 158 -6.66 -4.55 13.62
N VAL A 159 -6.14 -3.87 14.62
CA VAL A 159 -6.87 -3.48 15.82
C VAL A 159 -6.49 -2.07 16.26
N VAL A 160 -7.44 -1.39 16.88
CA VAL A 160 -7.24 -0.08 17.53
C VAL A 160 -8.09 -0.03 18.79
N ASP A 161 -7.62 0.66 19.83
CA ASP A 161 -8.53 1.04 20.93
C ASP A 161 -9.46 2.17 20.40
N ARG A 162 -10.76 2.10 20.66
CA ARG A 162 -11.75 3.05 20.13
C ARG A 162 -11.35 4.52 20.33
N LYS A 163 -10.78 4.83 21.49
CA LYS A 163 -10.31 6.20 21.83
C LYS A 163 -9.17 6.72 20.95
N ASP A 164 -8.42 5.79 20.31
CA ASP A 164 -7.25 6.08 19.46
C ASP A 164 -7.58 6.05 17.97
N MET A 165 -8.84 5.80 17.60
CA MET A 165 -9.27 5.78 16.20
C MET A 165 -9.04 7.14 15.54
N ILE A 166 -8.54 7.12 14.33
CA ILE A 166 -8.41 8.30 13.45
C ILE A 166 -9.67 8.36 12.59
N THR A 167 -10.61 9.22 12.94
CA THR A 167 -11.93 9.32 12.28
C THR A 167 -12.08 10.56 11.40
N GLY A 168 -11.24 11.59 11.62
CA GLY A 168 -11.37 12.87 10.95
C GLY A 168 -12.38 13.83 11.57
N GLU A 169 -13.21 13.36 12.51
CA GLU A 169 -14.29 14.16 13.12
C GLU A 169 -13.79 15.39 13.88
N ASP A 170 -12.56 15.33 14.44
CA ASP A 170 -11.95 16.40 15.21
C ASP A 170 -11.16 17.41 14.36
N ILE A 171 -11.11 17.21 13.02
CA ILE A 171 -10.44 18.16 12.12
C ILE A 171 -11.21 19.48 12.10
N LYS A 172 -10.50 20.59 12.23
CA LYS A 172 -11.06 21.94 12.23
C LYS A 172 -10.23 22.92 11.39
N ALA A 173 -10.80 24.05 11.10
CA ALA A 173 -10.06 25.17 10.49
C ALA A 173 -8.85 25.54 11.36
N GLY A 174 -7.69 25.72 10.72
CA GLY A 174 -6.40 25.96 11.38
C GLY A 174 -5.54 24.72 11.53
N ASP A 175 -6.09 23.51 11.44
CA ASP A 175 -5.26 22.29 11.45
C ASP A 175 -4.37 22.25 10.21
N VAL A 176 -3.15 21.73 10.40
CA VAL A 176 -2.10 21.71 9.38
C VAL A 176 -2.09 20.36 8.67
N LEU A 177 -1.89 20.41 7.35
CA LEU A 177 -1.74 19.22 6.51
C LEU A 177 -0.26 18.90 6.33
N ILE A 178 0.13 17.67 6.72
CA ILE A 178 1.48 17.15 6.56
C ILE A 178 1.44 15.98 5.58
N GLY A 179 2.17 16.12 4.48
CA GLY A 179 2.35 15.07 3.49
C GLY A 179 3.59 14.21 3.80
N ILE A 180 3.51 12.91 3.54
CA ILE A 180 4.63 11.97 3.65
C ILE A 180 4.99 11.48 2.25
N ALA A 181 6.27 11.57 1.89
CA ALA A 181 6.78 11.21 0.58
C ALA A 181 6.40 9.78 0.16
N SER A 182 5.99 9.60 -1.08
CA SER A 182 5.84 8.29 -1.71
C SER A 182 7.17 7.73 -2.20
N SER A 183 7.21 6.46 -2.56
CA SER A 183 8.34 5.81 -3.23
C SER A 183 8.30 5.97 -4.76
N GLY A 184 7.28 6.63 -5.28
CA GLY A 184 6.97 6.77 -6.69
C GLY A 184 5.48 6.62 -6.94
N VAL A 185 5.11 5.94 -8.02
CA VAL A 185 3.71 5.81 -8.46
C VAL A 185 2.86 4.95 -7.51
N HIS A 186 3.49 4.11 -6.69
CA HIS A 186 2.83 3.09 -5.87
C HIS A 186 2.13 2.04 -6.73
N SER A 187 0.85 1.72 -6.47
CA SER A 187 0.10 0.69 -7.21
C SER A 187 -1.15 1.24 -7.91
N ASN A 188 -1.30 2.56 -8.02
CA ASN A 188 -2.48 3.18 -8.59
C ASN A 188 -2.20 3.86 -9.93
N GLY A 189 -3.21 3.94 -10.79
CA GLY A 189 -3.11 4.60 -12.08
C GLY A 189 -2.39 3.81 -13.18
N PHE A 190 -2.00 2.57 -12.96
CA PHE A 190 -1.20 1.78 -13.90
C PHE A 190 -1.90 1.48 -15.24
N SER A 191 -3.22 1.52 -15.31
CA SER A 191 -3.93 1.44 -16.59
C SER A 191 -3.60 2.62 -17.50
N LEU A 192 -3.44 3.83 -16.93
CA LEU A 192 -3.01 5.02 -17.65
C LEU A 192 -1.49 4.98 -17.93
N VAL A 193 -0.66 4.65 -16.92
CA VAL A 193 0.80 4.51 -17.08
C VAL A 193 1.15 3.59 -18.25
N ARG A 194 0.48 2.45 -18.35
CA ARG A 194 0.68 1.45 -19.43
C ARG A 194 0.33 1.96 -20.81
N LYS A 195 -0.60 2.91 -20.93
CA LYS A 195 -0.93 3.55 -22.20
C LYS A 195 0.06 4.66 -22.56
N VAL A 196 0.50 5.43 -21.56
CA VAL A 196 1.45 6.55 -21.76
C VAL A 196 2.79 6.07 -22.31
N PHE A 197 3.31 4.95 -21.79
CA PHE A 197 4.64 4.46 -22.14
C PHE A 197 4.66 3.27 -23.11
N GLU A 198 3.49 2.85 -23.65
CA GLU A 198 3.39 1.70 -24.58
C GLU A 198 4.21 0.51 -24.09
N MET A 199 3.95 0.04 -22.86
CA MET A 199 4.73 -0.91 -22.08
C MET A 199 5.20 -2.12 -22.89
N THR A 200 6.49 -2.13 -23.20
CA THR A 200 7.24 -3.23 -23.79
C THR A 200 8.51 -3.47 -22.99
N ALA A 201 9.16 -4.62 -23.18
CA ALA A 201 10.45 -4.86 -22.56
C ALA A 201 11.51 -3.80 -22.96
N GLU A 202 11.44 -3.28 -24.19
CA GLU A 202 12.34 -2.22 -24.66
C GLU A 202 12.09 -0.89 -23.94
N SER A 203 10.82 -0.44 -23.87
CA SER A 203 10.46 0.82 -23.21
C SER A 203 10.82 0.79 -21.72
N LEU A 204 10.61 -0.34 -21.04
CA LEU A 204 10.94 -0.51 -19.63
C LEU A 204 12.44 -0.51 -19.36
N ASN A 205 13.27 -0.95 -20.31
CA ASN A 205 14.73 -0.91 -20.23
C ASN A 205 15.33 0.44 -20.64
N THR A 206 14.53 1.39 -21.15
CA THR A 206 14.99 2.71 -21.51
C THR A 206 15.43 3.48 -20.27
N TYR A 207 16.67 3.95 -20.26
CA TYR A 207 17.21 4.79 -19.20
C TYR A 207 16.81 6.24 -19.41
N TYR A 208 16.40 6.92 -18.34
CA TYR A 208 16.06 8.33 -18.34
C TYR A 208 16.98 9.08 -17.36
N ASP A 209 17.73 10.06 -17.85
CA ASP A 209 18.66 10.85 -17.03
C ASP A 209 17.93 11.54 -15.88
N GLU A 210 16.73 12.06 -16.13
CA GLU A 210 15.89 12.71 -15.13
C GLU A 210 15.40 11.77 -14.01
N LEU A 211 15.33 10.46 -14.27
CA LEU A 211 15.00 9.44 -13.27
C LEU A 211 16.23 8.87 -12.57
N GLY A 212 17.41 8.98 -13.20
CA GLY A 212 18.65 8.32 -12.75
C GLY A 212 18.59 6.79 -12.79
N LYS A 213 17.64 6.21 -13.54
CA LYS A 213 17.38 4.77 -13.65
C LYS A 213 16.55 4.46 -14.89
N THR A 214 16.30 3.18 -15.14
CA THR A 214 15.38 2.78 -16.22
C THR A 214 13.92 3.08 -15.86
N LEU A 215 13.08 3.19 -16.87
CA LEU A 215 11.64 3.38 -16.67
C LEU A 215 11.04 2.25 -15.84
N GLY A 216 11.40 1.01 -16.14
CA GLY A 216 10.94 -0.16 -15.40
C GLY A 216 11.30 -0.11 -13.92
N GLU A 217 12.55 0.24 -13.59
CA GLU A 217 13.00 0.40 -12.20
C GLU A 217 12.23 1.49 -11.46
N ALA A 218 11.91 2.61 -12.14
CA ALA A 218 11.13 3.68 -11.54
C ALA A 218 9.67 3.27 -11.27
N LEU A 219 9.06 2.53 -12.20
CA LEU A 219 7.66 2.15 -12.13
C LEU A 219 7.40 0.92 -11.25
N ILE A 220 8.35 -0.05 -11.20
CA ILE A 220 8.18 -1.26 -10.38
C ILE A 220 8.45 -1.01 -8.89
N ALA A 221 9.00 0.15 -8.52
CA ALA A 221 9.27 0.50 -7.13
C ALA A 221 8.04 0.20 -6.25
N PRO A 222 8.20 -0.57 -5.15
CA PRO A 222 7.07 -1.01 -4.35
C PRO A 222 6.40 0.16 -3.63
N THR A 223 5.11 0.01 -3.38
CA THR A 223 4.33 0.92 -2.57
C THR A 223 4.92 0.98 -1.16
N LYS A 224 5.07 2.19 -0.64
CA LYS A 224 5.60 2.43 0.69
C LYS A 224 4.58 2.02 1.77
N ILE A 225 5.07 1.39 2.83
CA ILE A 225 4.28 0.99 4.00
C ILE A 225 4.50 2.01 5.11
N TYR A 226 3.43 2.71 5.51
CA TYR A 226 3.47 3.82 6.48
C TYR A 226 3.14 3.42 7.92
N VAL A 227 2.87 2.14 8.17
CA VAL A 227 2.45 1.61 9.50
C VAL A 227 3.44 2.02 10.60
N LYS A 228 4.74 1.78 10.38
CA LYS A 228 5.78 2.15 11.34
C LYS A 228 5.83 3.66 11.58
N THR A 229 5.64 4.46 10.55
CA THR A 229 5.66 5.93 10.62
C THR A 229 4.52 6.43 11.48
N LEU A 230 3.28 5.97 11.23
CA LEU A 230 2.11 6.36 12.04
C LEU A 230 2.24 5.90 13.48
N LYS A 231 2.79 4.70 13.70
CA LYS A 231 3.11 4.23 15.05
C LYS A 231 4.13 5.14 15.76
N THR A 232 5.19 5.55 15.07
CA THR A 232 6.21 6.45 15.64
C THR A 232 5.63 7.81 16.02
N ILE A 233 4.70 8.35 15.21
CA ILE A 233 3.97 9.59 15.50
C ILE A 233 3.11 9.41 16.77
N LYS A 234 2.36 8.31 16.86
CA LYS A 234 1.55 7.97 18.05
C LYS A 234 2.41 7.82 19.30
N ASP A 235 3.54 7.10 19.19
CA ASP A 235 4.48 6.88 20.31
C ASP A 235 5.15 8.19 20.79
N ALA A 236 5.25 9.20 19.91
CA ALA A 236 5.68 10.56 20.27
C ALA A 236 4.59 11.39 20.98
N GLY A 237 3.42 10.82 21.21
CA GLY A 237 2.30 11.48 21.90
C GLY A 237 1.48 12.43 21.02
N VAL A 238 1.70 12.43 19.70
CA VAL A 238 0.96 13.25 18.75
C VAL A 238 -0.38 12.60 18.43
N ARG A 239 -1.45 13.40 18.46
CA ARG A 239 -2.78 13.00 17.99
C ARG A 239 -2.96 13.36 16.51
N VAL A 240 -2.89 12.39 15.63
CA VAL A 240 -3.32 12.53 14.24
C VAL A 240 -4.84 12.57 14.23
N LYS A 241 -5.44 13.68 13.77
CA LYS A 241 -6.89 13.84 13.70
C LYS A 241 -7.50 13.21 12.47
N GLY A 242 -6.79 13.26 11.35
CA GLY A 242 -7.18 12.66 10.10
C GLY A 242 -5.99 12.14 9.32
N CYS A 243 -6.22 11.09 8.56
CA CYS A 243 -5.21 10.46 7.73
C CYS A 243 -5.84 10.06 6.39
N SER A 244 -5.15 10.37 5.31
CA SER A 244 -5.57 10.03 3.95
C SER A 244 -4.47 9.26 3.24
N HIS A 245 -4.72 8.01 2.88
CA HIS A 245 -3.89 7.23 1.97
C HIS A 245 -4.18 7.65 0.54
N ILE A 246 -3.18 8.23 -0.16
CA ILE A 246 -3.37 8.76 -1.51
C ILE A 246 -3.22 7.63 -2.53
N THR A 247 -4.35 7.07 -2.91
CA THR A 247 -4.51 5.96 -3.84
C THR A 247 -5.18 6.41 -5.15
N GLY A 248 -5.91 5.52 -5.83
CA GLY A 248 -6.73 5.88 -6.99
C GLY A 248 -7.73 6.99 -6.64
N GLY A 249 -7.95 7.93 -7.57
CA GLY A 249 -8.69 9.16 -7.30
C GLY A 249 -7.81 10.32 -6.79
N GLY A 250 -6.53 10.03 -6.50
CA GLY A 250 -5.52 11.05 -6.17
C GLY A 250 -5.91 11.96 -5.00
N PHE A 251 -5.57 13.23 -5.09
CA PHE A 251 -5.85 14.19 -4.01
C PHE A 251 -7.33 14.55 -3.93
N TYR A 252 -8.00 14.68 -5.07
CA TYR A 252 -9.38 15.17 -5.14
C TYR A 252 -10.39 14.21 -4.48
N GLU A 253 -10.17 12.91 -4.58
CA GLU A 253 -11.08 11.92 -4.00
C GLU A 253 -10.66 11.47 -2.60
N ASN A 254 -9.34 11.36 -2.32
CA ASN A 254 -8.89 10.77 -1.05
C ASN A 254 -8.83 11.80 0.09
N ILE A 255 -8.35 13.02 -0.14
CA ILE A 255 -8.24 14.03 0.93
C ILE A 255 -9.61 14.35 1.56
N PRO A 256 -10.69 14.58 0.79
CA PRO A 256 -12.00 14.86 1.37
C PRO A 256 -12.56 13.72 2.23
N ARG A 257 -12.15 12.46 2.00
CA ARG A 257 -12.64 11.31 2.80
C ARG A 257 -12.30 11.42 4.29
N MET A 258 -11.19 12.05 4.65
CA MET A 258 -10.81 12.24 6.05
C MET A 258 -11.46 13.49 6.69
N LEU A 259 -12.07 14.40 5.92
CA LEU A 259 -12.59 15.68 6.42
C LEU A 259 -14.03 15.54 6.96
N PRO A 260 -14.38 16.24 8.03
CA PRO A 260 -15.77 16.39 8.45
C PRO A 260 -16.49 17.45 7.60
N GLU A 261 -17.81 17.52 7.70
CA GLU A 261 -18.59 18.60 7.09
C GLU A 261 -18.17 19.97 7.64
N GLY A 262 -18.17 20.98 6.78
CA GLY A 262 -17.78 22.35 7.13
C GLY A 262 -16.28 22.62 7.14
N VAL A 263 -15.46 21.63 6.76
CA VAL A 263 -14.00 21.76 6.65
C VAL A 263 -13.53 21.50 5.22
N HIS A 264 -12.67 22.38 4.73
CA HIS A 264 -12.07 22.33 3.40
C HIS A 264 -10.54 22.26 3.51
N ALA A 265 -9.91 21.36 2.75
CA ALA A 265 -8.47 21.26 2.68
C ALA A 265 -7.90 22.20 1.61
N VAL A 266 -6.83 22.92 1.92
CA VAL A 266 -6.07 23.71 0.96
C VAL A 266 -4.66 23.17 0.89
N VAL A 267 -4.25 22.65 -0.26
CA VAL A 267 -2.92 22.05 -0.48
C VAL A 267 -2.14 22.90 -1.47
N LYS A 268 -0.92 23.25 -1.09
CA LYS A 268 0.02 24.03 -1.92
C LYS A 268 0.88 23.08 -2.75
N LYS A 269 0.75 23.12 -4.06
CA LYS A 269 1.47 22.25 -5.00
C LYS A 269 2.97 22.48 -5.01
N ASP A 270 3.42 23.66 -4.67
CA ASP A 270 4.84 24.08 -4.61
C ASP A 270 5.50 23.82 -3.25
N SER A 271 4.77 23.25 -2.29
CA SER A 271 5.27 22.97 -0.93
C SER A 271 6.22 21.76 -0.85
N TYR A 272 6.33 20.99 -1.91
CA TYR A 272 7.21 19.84 -2.04
C TYR A 272 7.65 19.62 -3.48
N GLU A 273 8.72 18.86 -3.68
CA GLU A 273 9.17 18.53 -5.05
C GLU A 273 8.40 17.31 -5.57
N VAL A 274 7.66 17.50 -6.66
CA VAL A 274 7.00 16.40 -7.37
C VAL A 274 8.08 15.55 -8.06
N PRO A 275 8.14 14.23 -7.79
CA PRO A 275 9.14 13.34 -8.38
C PRO A 275 9.12 13.33 -9.91
N ALA A 276 10.31 13.19 -10.50
CA ALA A 276 10.52 13.28 -11.95
C ALA A 276 9.65 12.32 -12.76
N ILE A 277 9.31 11.16 -12.22
CA ILE A 277 8.46 10.18 -12.93
C ILE A 277 7.07 10.76 -13.25
N PHE A 278 6.47 11.58 -12.38
CA PHE A 278 5.17 12.21 -12.64
C PHE A 278 5.28 13.29 -13.71
N LYS A 279 6.38 14.07 -13.70
CA LYS A 279 6.66 15.08 -14.73
C LYS A 279 6.86 14.42 -16.09
N LEU A 280 7.59 13.31 -16.12
CA LEU A 280 7.81 12.50 -17.32
C LEU A 280 6.49 11.94 -17.86
N MET A 281 5.65 11.34 -17.00
CA MET A 281 4.32 10.84 -17.39
C MET A 281 3.43 11.94 -17.96
N GLN A 282 3.36 13.07 -17.27
CA GLN A 282 2.55 14.21 -17.70
C GLN A 282 2.96 14.69 -19.10
N LYS A 283 4.26 14.87 -19.32
CA LYS A 283 4.84 15.31 -20.59
C LYS A 283 4.60 14.29 -21.71
N THR A 284 4.92 13.02 -21.47
CA THR A 284 4.82 11.95 -22.48
C THR A 284 3.37 11.70 -22.87
N GLY A 285 2.46 11.63 -21.89
CA GLY A 285 1.04 11.39 -22.11
C GLY A 285 0.22 12.63 -22.46
N ASN A 286 0.84 13.83 -22.44
CA ASN A 286 0.14 15.13 -22.59
C ASN A 286 -1.08 15.21 -21.66
N ILE A 287 -0.89 14.81 -20.38
CA ILE A 287 -1.96 14.71 -19.38
C ILE A 287 -2.17 16.07 -18.73
N ALA A 288 -3.42 16.52 -18.64
CA ALA A 288 -3.75 17.74 -17.91
C ALA A 288 -3.34 17.62 -16.42
N GLU A 289 -2.82 18.70 -15.84
CA GLU A 289 -2.36 18.70 -14.44
C GLU A 289 -3.44 18.22 -13.46
N GLU A 290 -4.66 18.70 -13.63
CA GLU A 290 -5.81 18.28 -12.82
C GLU A 290 -6.00 16.75 -12.85
N MET A 291 -5.90 16.13 -14.04
CA MET A 291 -5.99 14.69 -14.19
C MET A 291 -4.82 13.94 -13.51
N MET A 292 -3.61 14.53 -13.52
CA MET A 292 -2.48 13.98 -12.78
C MET A 292 -2.79 13.89 -11.28
N TYR A 293 -3.29 14.96 -10.67
CA TYR A 293 -3.68 15.00 -9.26
C TYR A 293 -4.97 14.22 -8.94
N ASN A 294 -5.79 13.92 -9.94
CA ASN A 294 -6.97 13.05 -9.79
C ASN A 294 -6.67 11.56 -9.95
N THR A 295 -5.48 11.21 -10.48
CA THR A 295 -5.13 9.82 -10.76
C THR A 295 -4.01 9.30 -9.86
N PHE A 296 -3.02 10.15 -9.57
CA PHE A 296 -1.76 9.76 -8.94
C PHE A 296 -1.53 10.44 -7.59
N ASN A 297 -0.64 9.86 -6.80
CA ASN A 297 -0.22 10.41 -5.51
C ASN A 297 0.71 11.63 -5.64
N MET A 298 1.19 11.95 -6.83
CA MET A 298 2.06 13.09 -7.17
C MET A 298 3.29 13.26 -6.26
N GLY A 299 3.72 12.18 -5.57
CA GLY A 299 4.87 12.18 -4.68
C GLY A 299 4.53 12.16 -3.18
N LEU A 300 3.25 12.21 -2.84
CA LEU A 300 2.77 12.10 -1.46
C LEU A 300 1.86 10.88 -1.32
N GLY A 301 2.33 9.84 -0.64
CA GLY A 301 1.54 8.62 -0.47
C GLY A 301 0.56 8.70 0.70
N MET A 302 0.79 9.63 1.65
CA MET A 302 -0.07 9.83 2.81
C MET A 302 -0.13 11.29 3.21
N ILE A 303 -1.31 11.76 3.62
CA ILE A 303 -1.51 13.12 4.13
C ILE A 303 -2.20 13.03 5.49
N LEU A 304 -1.63 13.72 6.48
CA LEU A 304 -2.11 13.80 7.85
C LEU A 304 -2.69 15.18 8.15
N ALA A 305 -3.71 15.23 9.00
CA ALA A 305 -4.19 16.47 9.59
C ALA A 305 -3.87 16.46 11.11
N VAL A 306 -3.14 17.48 11.57
CA VAL A 306 -2.71 17.64 12.96
C VAL A 306 -2.95 19.07 13.46
N GLU A 307 -2.98 19.27 14.78
CA GLU A 307 -3.01 20.63 15.35
C GLU A 307 -1.70 21.36 15.04
N GLU A 308 -1.77 22.68 14.92
CA GLU A 308 -0.59 23.52 14.69
C GLU A 308 0.50 23.30 15.76
N ALA A 309 0.11 23.08 17.01
CA ALA A 309 1.03 22.81 18.10
C ALA A 309 1.80 21.49 17.97
N ASP A 310 1.26 20.52 17.23
CA ASP A 310 1.83 19.18 17.04
C ASP A 310 2.68 19.06 15.77
N VAL A 311 2.78 20.11 14.95
CA VAL A 311 3.46 20.07 13.64
C VAL A 311 4.93 19.66 13.80
N GLU A 312 5.67 20.32 14.69
CA GLU A 312 7.11 20.06 14.87
C GLU A 312 7.35 18.62 15.33
N ALA A 313 6.61 18.17 16.35
CA ALA A 313 6.71 16.80 16.87
C ALA A 313 6.34 15.75 15.79
N THR A 314 5.32 16.04 14.97
CA THR A 314 4.93 15.18 13.86
C THR A 314 6.03 15.07 12.81
N MET A 315 6.61 16.21 12.39
CA MET A 315 7.70 16.27 11.42
C MET A 315 8.94 15.51 11.89
N GLU A 316 9.29 15.64 13.18
CA GLU A 316 10.42 14.92 13.78
C GLU A 316 10.16 13.41 13.87
N ALA A 317 8.95 13.01 14.29
CA ALA A 317 8.58 11.59 14.35
C ALA A 317 8.62 10.92 12.98
N ILE A 318 8.14 11.59 11.92
CA ILE A 318 8.21 11.08 10.55
C ILE A 318 9.67 10.90 10.11
N LYS A 319 10.54 11.90 10.39
CA LYS A 319 11.99 11.80 10.09
C LYS A 319 12.66 10.68 10.88
N ALA A 320 12.31 10.51 12.15
CA ALA A 320 12.82 9.44 12.99
C ALA A 320 12.42 8.05 12.51
N ALA A 321 11.24 7.93 11.85
CA ALA A 321 10.82 6.71 11.18
C ALA A 321 11.56 6.43 9.86
N GLY A 322 12.40 7.38 9.38
CA GLY A 322 13.16 7.29 8.14
C GLY A 322 12.43 7.85 6.92
N GLU A 323 11.35 8.60 7.13
CA GLU A 323 10.51 9.14 6.06
C GLU A 323 10.73 10.65 5.88
N THR A 324 10.26 11.17 4.73
CA THR A 324 10.38 12.59 4.40
C THR A 324 9.01 13.27 4.53
N PRO A 325 8.82 14.16 5.52
CA PRO A 325 7.60 14.94 5.68
C PRO A 325 7.68 16.30 4.99
N TYR A 326 6.49 16.81 4.62
CA TYR A 326 6.31 18.16 4.08
C TYR A 326 5.08 18.81 4.72
N ILE A 327 5.17 20.08 5.08
CA ILE A 327 3.97 20.88 5.40
C ILE A 327 3.35 21.29 4.07
N VAL A 328 2.22 20.69 3.74
CA VAL A 328 1.63 20.84 2.40
C VAL A 328 0.42 21.74 2.34
N GLY A 329 -0.09 22.18 3.48
CA GLY A 329 -1.26 23.07 3.51
C GLY A 329 -1.93 23.14 4.86
N ASN A 330 -3.20 23.49 4.84
CA ASN A 330 -4.01 23.61 6.07
C ASN A 330 -5.49 23.36 5.77
N CYS A 331 -6.25 23.14 6.85
CA CYS A 331 -7.69 23.07 6.82
C CYS A 331 -8.31 24.46 7.04
N GLN A 332 -9.38 24.75 6.33
CA GLN A 332 -10.14 26.01 6.44
C GLN A 332 -11.63 25.73 6.64
N ALA A 333 -12.37 26.72 7.14
CA ALA A 333 -13.83 26.62 7.15
C ALA A 333 -14.37 26.73 5.71
N GLY A 334 -15.23 25.82 5.32
CA GLY A 334 -15.79 25.80 3.96
C GLY A 334 -16.54 24.51 3.68
N GLU A 335 -17.08 24.39 2.48
CA GLU A 335 -17.69 23.16 2.00
C GLU A 335 -16.61 22.05 1.93
N LYS A 336 -16.99 20.86 2.37
CA LYS A 336 -16.10 19.67 2.36
C LYS A 336 -15.51 19.43 0.98
N GLY A 337 -14.19 19.43 0.89
CA GLY A 337 -13.49 19.29 -0.37
C GLY A 337 -12.01 19.62 -0.28
N VAL A 338 -11.32 19.72 -1.42
CA VAL A 338 -9.92 20.10 -1.50
C VAL A 338 -9.67 21.10 -2.63
N THR A 339 -8.87 22.11 -2.34
CA THR A 339 -8.32 23.04 -3.35
C THR A 339 -6.81 22.84 -3.44
N LEU A 340 -6.30 22.70 -4.66
CA LEU A 340 -4.86 22.69 -4.97
C LEU A 340 -4.45 24.05 -5.52
N CYS A 341 -3.51 24.75 -4.90
CA CYS A 341 -3.07 26.10 -5.31
C CYS A 341 -1.55 26.17 -5.51
#